data_ebb9961c81858fb792480dcdf0c86aef
#
_entry.id   ebb9961c81858fb792480dcdf0c86aef
#
_cell.length_a   1.000
_cell.length_b   1.000
_cell.length_c   1.000
_cell.angle_alpha   90.00
_cell.angle_beta   90.00
_cell.angle_gamma   90.00
#
_symmetry.space_group_name_H-M   'P 1'
#
loop_
_entity.id
_entity.type
_entity.pdbx_description
1 polymer ?
#
loop_
_entity_poly.entity_id
_entity_poly.type
_entity_poly.pdbx_seq_one_letter_code
_entity_poly.pdbx_strand_id
1 'polypeptide(L)'
;AIDAYAESKIVGEQVLRESQATWVILRIAGIAVPAFQEPPAVWPFMPEQRVELVHRDDVVTALHRAATVREAHGKTLNIAGGPTWQMTGRQYVERLYDLLGVPFDEAKFRATPGWVDWYDTQESQQLLTYQHTPYETFLAQIKAEVDRLMGDAEDYEDE
;
A
#
# COMPACT_ATOMS: atom_id res chain seq x y z
N ALA A 1 4.37 0.84 -22.14
CA ALA A 1 3.29 0.42 -21.24
C ALA A 1 3.11 -1.08 -21.33
N ILE A 2 2.65 -1.71 -20.27
CA ILE A 2 2.58 -3.17 -20.15
C ILE A 2 1.14 -3.63 -20.40
N ASP A 3 0.20 -2.77 -20.07
CA ASP A 3 -1.24 -2.95 -20.27
C ASP A 3 -1.94 -1.61 -20.52
N ALA A 4 -3.22 -1.66 -20.87
CA ALA A 4 -4.02 -0.48 -21.17
C ALA A 4 -4.18 0.45 -19.93
N TYR A 5 -4.12 -0.10 -18.72
CA TYR A 5 -4.16 0.70 -17.50
C TYR A 5 -2.90 1.56 -17.36
N ALA A 6 -1.72 0.94 -17.43
CA ALA A 6 -0.45 1.66 -17.35
C ALA A 6 -0.33 2.72 -18.45
N GLU A 7 -0.78 2.38 -19.68
CA GLU A 7 -0.79 3.31 -20.81
C GLU A 7 -1.70 4.53 -20.53
N SER A 8 -2.89 4.32 -20.00
CA SER A 8 -3.81 5.40 -19.62
C SER A 8 -3.21 6.34 -18.58
N LYS A 9 -2.45 5.81 -17.60
CA LYS A 9 -1.77 6.61 -16.58
C LYS A 9 -0.63 7.43 -17.18
N ILE A 10 0.17 6.87 -18.07
CA ILE A 10 1.25 7.58 -18.77
C ILE A 10 0.68 8.75 -19.57
N VAL A 11 -0.37 8.51 -20.35
CA VAL A 11 -1.05 9.57 -21.13
C VAL A 11 -1.61 10.65 -20.21
N GLY A 12 -2.26 10.27 -19.11
CA GLY A 12 -2.78 11.22 -18.12
C GLY A 12 -1.69 12.12 -17.52
N GLU A 13 -0.53 11.56 -17.17
CA GLU A 13 0.61 12.34 -16.69
C GLU A 13 1.14 13.32 -17.76
N GLN A 14 1.19 12.90 -19.02
CA GLN A 14 1.64 13.76 -20.13
C GLN A 14 0.68 14.96 -20.31
N VAL A 15 -0.63 14.70 -20.38
CA VAL A 15 -1.66 15.74 -20.51
C VAL A 15 -1.56 16.75 -19.37
N LEU A 16 -1.35 16.29 -18.12
CA LEU A 16 -1.17 17.18 -16.98
C LEU A 16 0.07 18.07 -17.11
N ARG A 17 1.21 17.49 -17.51
CA ARG A 17 2.47 18.23 -17.68
C ARG A 17 2.39 19.28 -18.79
N GLU A 18 1.61 19.03 -19.83
CA GLU A 18 1.42 19.95 -20.95
C GLU A 18 0.33 21.01 -20.67
N SER A 19 -0.44 20.84 -19.61
CA SER A 19 -1.54 21.73 -19.26
C SER A 19 -1.04 23.04 -18.62
N GLN A 20 -1.89 24.07 -18.60
CA GLN A 20 -1.64 25.33 -17.85
C GLN A 20 -2.13 25.24 -16.39
N ALA A 21 -2.65 24.08 -15.97
CA ALA A 21 -3.12 23.89 -14.60
C ALA A 21 -1.95 23.76 -13.61
N THR A 22 -2.16 24.14 -12.37
CA THR A 22 -1.28 23.76 -11.28
C THR A 22 -1.52 22.28 -10.96
N TRP A 23 -0.48 21.45 -11.05
CA TRP A 23 -0.62 20.00 -10.87
C TRP A 23 0.44 19.44 -9.92
N VAL A 24 0.10 18.32 -9.33
CA VAL A 24 1.01 17.38 -8.63
C VAL A 24 0.64 15.98 -9.09
N ILE A 25 1.62 15.16 -9.44
CA ILE A 25 1.41 13.76 -9.81
C ILE A 25 1.88 12.89 -8.64
N LEU A 26 0.99 12.11 -8.08
CA LEU A 26 1.30 11.12 -7.05
C LEU A 26 1.28 9.71 -7.65
N ARG A 27 2.43 9.05 -7.67
CA ARG A 27 2.58 7.64 -8.04
C ARG A 27 2.51 6.81 -6.76
N ILE A 28 1.33 6.25 -6.51
CA ILE A 28 1.01 5.62 -5.24
C ILE A 28 1.30 4.12 -5.34
N ALA A 29 2.07 3.57 -4.39
CA ALA A 29 2.28 2.14 -4.22
C ALA A 29 0.97 1.39 -3.91
N GLY A 30 1.00 0.06 -3.82
CA GLY A 30 -0.16 -0.70 -3.40
C GLY A 30 -0.70 -0.22 -2.05
N ILE A 31 -2.00 0.07 -1.98
CA ILE A 31 -2.63 0.63 -0.78
C ILE A 31 -3.03 -0.50 0.15
N ALA A 32 -2.49 -0.49 1.38
CA ALA A 32 -2.89 -1.36 2.46
C ALA A 32 -4.07 -0.74 3.23
N VAL A 33 -5.20 -1.43 3.21
CA VAL A 33 -6.42 -1.03 3.94
C VAL A 33 -6.51 -1.84 5.22
N PRO A 34 -6.62 -1.21 6.42
CA PRO A 34 -6.69 -1.92 7.69
C PRO A 34 -8.11 -2.49 7.92
N ALA A 35 -8.50 -3.45 7.11
CA ALA A 35 -9.72 -4.21 7.21
C ALA A 35 -9.41 -5.68 6.89
N PHE A 36 -10.11 -6.60 7.52
CA PHE A 36 -9.95 -8.01 7.22
C PHE A 36 -10.33 -8.27 5.75
N GLN A 37 -9.44 -8.93 5.06
CA GLN A 37 -9.63 -9.44 3.71
C GLN A 37 -9.07 -10.85 3.64
N GLU A 38 -9.78 -11.73 2.98
CA GLU A 38 -9.24 -13.06 2.72
C GLU A 38 -7.94 -12.96 1.91
N PRO A 39 -6.90 -13.72 2.31
CA PRO A 39 -5.68 -13.78 1.53
C PRO A 39 -5.95 -14.16 0.07
N PRO A 40 -5.23 -13.58 -0.89
CA PRO A 40 -5.43 -13.90 -2.30
C PRO A 40 -5.02 -15.36 -2.57
N ALA A 41 -5.69 -16.02 -3.51
CA ALA A 41 -5.34 -17.38 -3.92
C ALA A 41 -3.87 -17.53 -4.37
N VAL A 42 -3.27 -16.47 -4.89
CA VAL A 42 -1.86 -16.36 -5.25
C VAL A 42 -1.38 -14.93 -4.99
N TRP A 43 -0.36 -14.77 -4.16
CA TRP A 43 0.25 -13.46 -3.91
C TRP A 43 0.85 -12.87 -5.18
N PRO A 44 0.63 -11.57 -5.47
CA PRO A 44 1.00 -10.94 -6.75
C PRO A 44 2.50 -10.63 -6.89
N PHE A 45 3.35 -11.23 -6.08
CA PHE A 45 4.80 -11.08 -6.05
C PHE A 45 5.48 -12.42 -5.72
N MET A 46 6.80 -12.51 -5.95
CA MET A 46 7.61 -13.65 -5.52
C MET A 46 7.97 -13.54 -4.03
N PRO A 47 8.24 -14.66 -3.34
CA PRO A 47 8.60 -14.63 -1.91
C PRO A 47 9.84 -13.77 -1.60
N GLU A 48 10.84 -13.79 -2.47
CA GLU A 48 12.09 -13.04 -2.26
C GLU A 48 12.07 -11.64 -2.93
N GLN A 49 10.97 -11.26 -3.55
CA GLN A 49 10.81 -9.95 -4.17
C GLN A 49 10.70 -8.86 -3.11
N ARG A 50 11.30 -7.71 -3.36
CA ARG A 50 11.12 -6.50 -2.56
C ARG A 50 9.68 -6.01 -2.69
N VAL A 51 9.04 -5.75 -1.57
CA VAL A 51 7.65 -5.30 -1.49
C VAL A 51 7.60 -4.09 -0.58
N GLU A 52 6.89 -3.06 -1.03
CA GLU A 52 6.54 -1.90 -0.23
C GLU A 52 5.11 -1.47 -0.58
N LEU A 53 4.26 -1.40 0.42
CA LEU A 53 2.92 -0.87 0.32
C LEU A 53 2.85 0.47 1.07
N VAL A 54 1.67 1.06 1.13
CA VAL A 54 1.43 2.29 1.90
C VAL A 54 0.09 2.20 2.62
N HIS A 55 0.03 2.64 3.87
CA HIS A 55 -1.22 2.68 4.62
C HIS A 55 -2.23 3.65 3.98
N ARG A 56 -3.51 3.27 3.95
CA ARG A 56 -4.59 4.09 3.38
C ARG A 56 -4.60 5.52 3.94
N ASP A 57 -4.45 5.71 5.24
CA ASP A 57 -4.56 7.02 5.87
C ASP A 57 -3.34 7.91 5.56
N ASP A 58 -2.17 7.29 5.33
CA ASP A 58 -0.98 7.99 4.83
C ASP A 58 -1.20 8.48 3.39
N VAL A 59 -1.89 7.70 2.54
CA VAL A 59 -2.30 8.14 1.20
C VAL A 59 -3.23 9.34 1.28
N VAL A 60 -4.24 9.31 2.16
CA VAL A 60 -5.16 10.44 2.38
C VAL A 60 -4.38 11.69 2.81
N THR A 61 -3.43 11.54 3.73
CA THR A 61 -2.55 12.61 4.17
C THR A 61 -1.72 13.16 3.00
N ALA A 62 -1.11 12.28 2.19
CA ALA A 62 -0.33 12.68 1.02
C ALA A 62 -1.17 13.47 -0.01
N LEU A 63 -2.39 13.02 -0.29
CA LEU A 63 -3.32 13.70 -1.20
C LEU A 63 -3.70 15.09 -0.69
N HIS A 64 -4.07 15.20 0.59
CA HIS A 64 -4.40 16.49 1.22
C HIS A 64 -3.19 17.45 1.19
N ARG A 65 -2.01 16.96 1.55
CA ARG A 65 -0.78 17.77 1.56
C ARG A 65 -0.36 18.17 0.14
N ALA A 66 -0.48 17.30 -0.84
CA ALA A 66 -0.19 17.62 -2.23
C ALA A 66 -1.07 18.76 -2.77
N ALA A 67 -2.31 18.87 -2.32
CA ALA A 67 -3.21 19.96 -2.70
C ALA A 67 -2.89 21.30 -2.00
N THR A 68 -2.19 21.29 -0.86
CA THR A 68 -1.99 22.47 -0.02
C THR A 68 -0.55 22.97 0.03
N VAL A 69 0.44 22.11 -0.23
CA VAL A 69 1.87 22.44 -0.20
C VAL A 69 2.32 22.96 -1.56
N ARG A 70 2.62 24.25 -1.65
CA ARG A 70 3.02 24.91 -2.91
C ARG A 70 4.30 24.33 -3.52
N GLU A 71 5.23 23.91 -2.67
CA GLU A 71 6.51 23.32 -3.06
C GLU A 71 6.36 21.98 -3.77
N ALA A 72 5.20 21.34 -3.66
CA ALA A 72 4.86 20.11 -4.39
C ALA A 72 4.36 20.38 -5.83
N HIS A 73 3.99 21.63 -6.15
CA HIS A 73 3.45 21.96 -7.46
C HIS A 73 4.48 21.71 -8.58
N GLY A 74 4.02 21.10 -9.67
CA GLY A 74 4.84 20.71 -10.82
C GLY A 74 5.73 19.47 -10.57
N LYS A 75 5.53 18.76 -9.47
CA LYS A 75 6.32 17.58 -9.10
C LYS A 75 5.59 16.27 -9.35
N THR A 76 6.38 15.24 -9.64
CA THR A 76 5.95 13.83 -9.68
C THR A 76 6.58 13.13 -8.48
N LEU A 77 5.76 12.66 -7.54
CA LEU A 77 6.18 12.15 -6.25
C LEU A 77 5.75 10.69 -6.08
N ASN A 78 6.68 9.81 -5.68
CA ASN A 78 6.33 8.46 -5.27
C ASN A 78 5.76 8.49 -3.85
N ILE A 79 4.66 7.79 -3.64
CA ILE A 79 3.99 7.67 -2.34
C ILE A 79 3.98 6.20 -1.94
N ALA A 80 4.79 5.85 -0.95
CA ALA A 80 4.91 4.50 -0.39
C ALA A 80 5.17 4.58 1.11
N GLY A 81 5.12 3.46 1.81
CA GLY A 81 5.10 3.41 3.28
C GLY A 81 6.42 3.73 3.98
N GLY A 82 7.52 3.78 3.23
CA GLY A 82 8.86 4.05 3.77
C GLY A 82 9.50 2.85 4.46
N PRO A 83 10.57 3.08 5.24
CA PRO A 83 11.43 2.00 5.72
C PRO A 83 10.73 0.90 6.54
N THR A 84 9.65 1.22 7.25
CA THR A 84 8.91 0.22 8.05
C THR A 84 8.06 -0.72 7.20
N TRP A 85 7.83 -0.38 5.92
CA TRP A 85 7.08 -1.17 4.95
C TRP A 85 7.98 -1.86 3.91
N GLN A 86 9.30 -1.61 3.96
CA GLN A 86 10.28 -2.20 3.05
C GLN A 86 10.70 -3.58 3.55
N MET A 87 10.17 -4.62 2.91
CA MET A 87 10.41 -6.02 3.27
C MET A 87 10.38 -6.92 2.03
N THR A 88 10.63 -8.22 2.20
CA THR A 88 10.39 -9.21 1.16
C THR A 88 8.93 -9.65 1.15
N GLY A 89 8.47 -10.20 0.01
CA GLY A 89 7.13 -10.77 -0.08
C GLY A 89 6.89 -11.86 0.97
N ARG A 90 7.91 -12.70 1.24
CA ARG A 90 7.89 -13.69 2.31
C ARG A 90 7.62 -13.04 3.67
N GLN A 91 8.44 -12.05 4.06
CA GLN A 91 8.31 -11.37 5.36
C GLN A 91 6.92 -10.72 5.53
N TYR A 92 6.39 -10.13 4.46
CA TYR A 92 5.06 -9.53 4.48
C TYR A 92 3.97 -10.57 4.78
N VAL A 93 4.02 -11.71 4.06
CA VAL A 93 3.00 -12.76 4.17
C VAL A 93 3.12 -13.54 5.47
N GLU A 94 4.34 -13.91 5.90
CA GLU A 94 4.58 -14.58 7.18
C GLU A 94 3.95 -13.81 8.33
N ARG A 95 4.22 -12.52 8.44
CA ARG A 95 3.68 -11.70 9.53
C ARG A 95 2.15 -11.55 9.49
N LEU A 96 1.58 -11.48 8.30
CA LEU A 96 0.13 -11.42 8.14
C LEU A 96 -0.51 -12.78 8.49
N TYR A 97 0.08 -13.88 8.04
CA TYR A 97 -0.43 -15.22 8.30
C TYR A 97 -0.30 -15.60 9.77
N ASP A 98 0.82 -15.27 10.42
CA ASP A 98 0.99 -15.45 11.87
C ASP A 98 -0.12 -14.73 12.66
N LEU A 99 -0.46 -13.51 12.26
CA LEU A 99 -1.53 -12.74 12.88
C LEU A 99 -2.91 -13.39 12.69
N LEU A 100 -3.16 -13.98 11.51
CA LEU A 100 -4.43 -14.60 11.16
C LEU A 100 -4.53 -16.07 11.63
N GLY A 101 -3.46 -16.63 12.21
CA GLY A 101 -3.40 -18.04 12.59
C GLY A 101 -3.41 -19.01 11.40
N VAL A 102 -2.98 -18.53 10.22
CA VAL A 102 -2.90 -19.33 8.98
C VAL A 102 -1.48 -19.89 8.82
N PRO A 103 -1.31 -21.20 8.55
CA PRO A 103 -0.01 -21.78 8.29
C PRO A 103 0.66 -21.16 7.05
N PHE A 104 1.94 -20.77 7.14
CA PHE A 104 2.65 -20.13 6.04
C PHE A 104 2.79 -21.02 4.79
N ASP A 105 2.83 -22.34 4.94
CA ASP A 105 2.89 -23.31 3.84
C ASP A 105 1.65 -23.33 2.93
N GLU A 106 0.56 -22.71 3.36
CA GLU A 106 -0.62 -22.45 2.53
C GLU A 106 -0.42 -21.28 1.55
N ALA A 107 0.57 -20.42 1.78
CA ALA A 107 0.85 -19.26 0.95
C ALA A 107 1.34 -19.67 -0.45
N LYS A 108 0.66 -19.21 -1.48
CA LYS A 108 1.08 -19.39 -2.87
C LYS A 108 1.56 -18.06 -3.44
N PHE A 109 2.70 -18.09 -4.09
CA PHE A 109 3.34 -16.92 -4.70
C PHE A 109 3.43 -17.09 -6.22
N ARG A 110 3.58 -15.96 -6.92
CA ARG A 110 3.91 -15.99 -8.34
C ARG A 110 5.29 -16.61 -8.56
N ALA A 111 5.45 -17.26 -9.72
CA ALA A 111 6.73 -17.78 -10.19
C ALA A 111 7.59 -16.73 -10.88
N THR A 112 7.04 -15.55 -11.18
CA THR A 112 7.73 -14.43 -11.85
C THR A 112 7.53 -13.15 -11.07
N PRO A 113 8.44 -12.17 -11.16
CA PRO A 113 8.31 -10.90 -10.43
C PRO A 113 6.99 -10.20 -10.72
N GLY A 114 6.38 -9.66 -9.68
CA GLY A 114 5.26 -8.73 -9.75
C GLY A 114 5.73 -7.28 -10.01
N TRP A 115 4.77 -6.34 -10.00
CA TRP A 115 5.02 -4.93 -10.28
C TRP A 115 5.27 -4.10 -9.02
N VAL A 116 5.73 -4.72 -7.96
CA VAL A 116 6.07 -4.08 -6.68
C VAL A 116 7.58 -4.08 -6.49
N ASP A 117 8.08 -3.05 -5.84
CA ASP A 117 9.48 -2.89 -5.42
C ASP A 117 9.53 -1.92 -4.24
N TRP A 118 10.71 -1.58 -3.75
CA TRP A 118 10.92 -0.44 -2.86
C TRP A 118 10.98 0.85 -3.66
N TYR A 119 10.51 1.93 -3.06
CA TYR A 119 10.40 3.23 -3.72
C TYR A 119 11.30 4.25 -3.03
N ASP A 120 11.88 5.15 -3.82
CA ASP A 120 12.48 6.36 -3.27
C ASP A 120 11.36 7.36 -2.95
N THR A 121 11.15 7.56 -1.66
CA THR A 121 10.14 8.48 -1.11
C THR A 121 10.77 9.67 -0.36
N GLN A 122 12.07 9.88 -0.49
CA GLN A 122 12.77 10.94 0.26
C GLN A 122 12.18 12.32 0.00
N GLU A 123 12.01 12.69 -1.27
CA GLU A 123 11.44 13.99 -1.64
C GLU A 123 9.98 14.12 -1.21
N SER A 124 9.17 13.10 -1.46
CA SER A 124 7.75 13.13 -1.11
C SER A 124 7.54 13.20 0.40
N GLN A 125 8.30 12.45 1.19
CA GLN A 125 8.23 12.51 2.64
C GLN A 125 8.71 13.87 3.18
N GLN A 126 9.77 14.43 2.62
CA GLN A 126 10.28 15.76 3.01
C GLN A 126 9.25 16.87 2.75
N LEU A 127 8.53 16.81 1.62
CA LEU A 127 7.55 17.83 1.24
C LEU A 127 6.19 17.60 1.93
N LEU A 128 5.72 16.38 1.95
CA LEU A 128 4.34 16.08 2.33
C LEU A 128 4.21 15.56 3.77
N THR A 129 5.29 15.04 4.37
CA THR A 129 5.30 14.50 5.75
C THR A 129 4.06 13.62 6.01
N TYR A 130 3.94 12.53 5.25
CA TYR A 130 2.72 11.70 5.22
C TYR A 130 2.89 10.30 5.83
N GLN A 131 4.14 9.81 5.97
CA GLN A 131 4.44 8.48 6.52
C GLN A 131 4.29 8.49 8.04
N HIS A 132 3.08 8.22 8.51
CA HIS A 132 2.74 8.23 9.95
C HIS A 132 2.41 6.85 10.49
N THR A 133 2.10 5.88 9.60
CA THR A 133 1.58 4.58 9.98
C THR A 133 2.59 3.47 9.67
N PRO A 134 3.43 3.05 10.65
CA PRO A 134 4.31 1.91 10.51
C PRO A 134 3.55 0.61 10.21
N TYR A 135 4.21 -0.36 9.58
CA TYR A 135 3.62 -1.66 9.28
C TYR A 135 3.09 -2.39 10.54
N GLU A 136 3.76 -2.25 11.69
CA GLU A 136 3.28 -2.80 12.96
C GLU A 136 1.93 -2.23 13.39
N THR A 137 1.72 -0.94 13.17
CA THR A 137 0.43 -0.30 13.46
C THR A 137 -0.67 -0.86 12.55
N PHE A 138 -0.38 -1.07 11.28
CA PHE A 138 -1.30 -1.71 10.35
C PHE A 138 -1.66 -3.14 10.81
N LEU A 139 -0.68 -3.95 11.22
CA LEU A 139 -0.95 -5.30 11.74
C LEU A 139 -1.82 -5.26 13.00
N ALA A 140 -1.55 -4.33 13.92
CA ALA A 140 -2.38 -4.16 15.12
C ALA A 140 -3.83 -3.79 14.78
N GLN A 141 -4.05 -2.97 13.75
CA GLN A 141 -5.38 -2.59 13.28
C GLN A 141 -6.12 -3.79 12.65
N ILE A 142 -5.42 -4.60 11.83
CA ILE A 142 -6.01 -5.84 11.28
C ILE A 142 -6.40 -6.78 12.42
N LYS A 143 -5.50 -6.96 13.41
CA LYS A 143 -5.81 -7.81 14.56
C LYS A 143 -7.07 -7.35 15.29
N ALA A 144 -7.17 -6.07 15.60
CA ALA A 144 -8.34 -5.52 16.29
C ALA A 144 -9.63 -5.72 15.48
N GLU A 145 -9.56 -5.62 14.16
CA GLU A 145 -10.71 -5.88 13.29
C GLU A 145 -11.10 -7.36 13.27
N VAL A 146 -10.13 -8.27 13.23
CA VAL A 146 -10.39 -9.72 13.31
C VAL A 146 -11.01 -10.09 14.66
N ASP A 147 -10.44 -9.60 15.77
CA ASP A 147 -10.96 -9.84 17.12
C ASP A 147 -12.41 -9.34 17.26
N ARG A 148 -12.75 -8.17 16.68
CA ARG A 148 -14.10 -7.63 16.64
C ARG A 148 -15.05 -8.54 15.85
N LEU A 149 -14.67 -8.98 14.66
CA LEU A 149 -15.52 -9.82 13.82
C LEU A 149 -15.78 -11.20 14.45
N MET A 150 -14.79 -11.75 15.18
CA MET A 150 -14.96 -13.01 15.88
C MET A 150 -15.85 -12.87 17.12
N GLY A 151 -15.71 -11.76 17.88
CA GLY A 151 -16.60 -11.49 19.02
C GLY A 151 -18.05 -11.29 18.59
N ASP A 152 -18.29 -10.54 17.51
CA ASP A 152 -19.65 -10.38 16.96
C ASP A 152 -20.27 -11.71 16.50
N ALA A 153 -19.46 -12.71 16.07
CA ALA A 153 -19.96 -14.03 15.64
C ALA A 153 -20.39 -14.91 16.81
N GLU A 154 -19.69 -14.84 17.96
CA GLU A 154 -20.05 -15.61 19.17
C GLU A 154 -21.39 -15.15 19.76
N ASP A 155 -21.69 -13.84 19.72
CA ASP A 155 -22.93 -13.26 20.21
C ASP A 155 -24.17 -13.71 19.40
N TYR A 156 -24.00 -14.11 18.11
CA TYR A 156 -25.09 -14.60 17.26
C TYR A 156 -25.41 -16.09 17.42
N GLU A 157 -24.47 -16.90 17.96
CA GLU A 157 -24.70 -18.33 18.21
C GLU A 157 -25.43 -18.60 19.54
N ASP A 158 -25.48 -17.61 20.43
CA ASP A 158 -26.12 -17.71 21.75
C ASP A 158 -27.58 -17.19 21.79
N GLU A 159 -28.16 -16.73 20.66
CA GLU A 159 -29.58 -16.35 20.52
C GLU A 159 -30.40 -17.46 19.84
#